data_4070cffa6e2d27a59f8c284407de73c8
#
_entry.id   4070cffa6e2d27a59f8c284407de73c8
#
_cell.length_a   1.000
_cell.length_b   1.000
_cell.length_c   1.000
_cell.angle_alpha   90.00
_cell.angle_beta   90.00
_cell.angle_gamma   90.00
#
_symmetry.space_group_name_H-M   'P 1'
#
loop_
_entity.id
_entity.type
_entity.pdbx_description
1 polymer ?
#
loop_
_entity_poly.entity_id
_entity_poly.type
_entity_poly.pdbx_seq_one_letter_code
_entity_poly.pdbx_strand_id
1 'polypeptide(L)'
;MNNHDKLIKQIFFTDQFKINNSNNIKYKKNKNTKYNNICEYLSTRYCDSKSEKETLYRILYGIEIRPVCKICGNEVKFNGRNGVIFLSHCSNKCKKLDKDVNYKWKMSCGSKGTNRIKAKATMIERYGYENPYQIPSIIEYIKNVNGQKRNESIAKRKQTCLSRYGVDSYMKTNEFQKRLIETSLKKYGTTFPIQSDVVKQKYDWKSICEKINNKKIENKSFNTSNDEDIAYDFIKTKYEDVQRQYKCDKYPYLCDFYIPSIDAYIECQFGWQHGNHPFDSNDINDIDELNRMTSKKSKYYDNVIDNWSIRDVEKRKTAQCNNLNYIEFWSLNDLLTWLSLPLYIHYDWKRIKKEFKYYQEKEGNLNGSTSFNYIIKYYQQNTFYKKENELISNSLIREKIIANRCKYLNKSRMELTTDDLLLGFKRSGLYVGYSHFNPLIFKYFIEKYDVKKCYDPCGGWGHRLLGACNLEKYIYNDLSQSTYNNVKRIIHDLKIKNVVTYNKDARNFIPNEDFDSMFTCPPYYNLESYECGDFESYEEYEKFIESIFNVFYSKESCKIFGIVIREDYLNEKFKNKCIESFTINNKNSKHLTSTTNHINKEKLYIFKK
;
A
#
# COMPACT_ATOMS: atom_id res chain seq x y z
N MET A 1 45.12 -28.10 -0.23
CA MET A 1 43.95 -27.24 -0.42
C MET A 1 43.32 -27.57 -1.76
N ASN A 2 42.08 -28.03 -1.77
CA ASN A 2 41.36 -28.48 -2.98
C ASN A 2 41.16 -27.30 -3.94
N ASN A 3 41.05 -27.54 -5.25
CA ASN A 3 40.82 -26.49 -6.26
C ASN A 3 39.53 -25.70 -6.00
N HIS A 4 38.50 -26.34 -5.47
CA HIS A 4 37.27 -25.68 -5.06
C HIS A 4 37.46 -24.71 -3.87
N ASP A 5 38.28 -25.08 -2.87
CA ASP A 5 38.60 -24.21 -1.75
C ASP A 5 39.38 -22.96 -2.20
N LYS A 6 40.27 -23.08 -3.21
CA LYS A 6 40.98 -21.93 -3.81
C LYS A 6 40.01 -20.99 -4.53
N LEU A 7 39.09 -21.54 -5.31
CA LEU A 7 38.06 -20.77 -6.03
C LEU A 7 37.15 -20.03 -5.06
N ILE A 8 36.70 -20.67 -3.98
CA ILE A 8 35.89 -20.08 -2.94
C ILE A 8 36.60 -18.90 -2.27
N LYS A 9 37.91 -19.06 -1.97
CA LYS A 9 38.70 -17.96 -1.41
C LYS A 9 38.79 -16.77 -2.36
N GLN A 10 38.98 -16.98 -3.65
CA GLN A 10 39.03 -15.92 -4.66
C GLN A 10 37.68 -15.17 -4.79
N ILE A 11 36.56 -15.87 -4.65
CA ILE A 11 35.22 -15.27 -4.84
C ILE A 11 34.76 -14.49 -3.60
N PHE A 12 35.07 -14.99 -2.41
CA PHE A 12 34.48 -14.46 -1.16
C PHE A 12 35.43 -13.67 -0.27
N PHE A 13 36.74 -13.68 -0.56
CA PHE A 13 37.73 -12.90 0.17
C PHE A 13 38.05 -11.60 -0.58
N THR A 14 37.95 -10.43 0.08
CA THR A 14 38.42 -9.15 -0.49
C THR A 14 39.89 -8.94 -0.22
N ASP A 15 40.52 -7.98 -0.94
CA ASP A 15 41.96 -7.62 -0.79
C ASP A 15 42.36 -7.20 0.64
N GLN A 16 41.36 -6.90 1.50
CA GLN A 16 41.58 -6.57 2.91
C GLN A 16 41.27 -7.74 3.86
N PHE A 17 41.20 -8.97 3.38
CA PHE A 17 40.84 -10.16 4.16
C PHE A 17 39.52 -10.05 4.93
N LYS A 18 38.54 -9.29 4.40
CA LYS A 18 37.20 -9.20 4.94
C LYS A 18 36.24 -10.01 4.08
N ILE A 19 35.39 -10.81 4.72
CA ILE A 19 34.37 -11.58 4.01
C ILE A 19 33.31 -10.65 3.48
N ASN A 20 33.11 -10.63 2.18
CA ASN A 20 31.99 -9.95 1.55
C ASN A 20 30.68 -10.51 2.07
N ASN A 21 29.78 -9.62 2.40
CA ASN A 21 28.53 -9.82 3.14
C ASN A 21 27.78 -11.11 2.72
N SER A 22 27.37 -11.94 3.66
CA SER A 22 26.72 -13.25 3.45
C SER A 22 25.42 -13.21 2.64
N ASN A 23 24.84 -12.03 2.43
CA ASN A 23 23.71 -11.82 1.51
C ASN A 23 24.10 -12.07 0.04
N ASN A 24 25.39 -12.01 -0.29
CA ASN A 24 25.88 -12.32 -1.63
C ASN A 24 25.77 -13.81 -2.00
N ILE A 25 25.73 -14.73 -1.04
CA ILE A 25 25.55 -16.16 -1.34
C ILE A 25 24.13 -16.41 -1.88
N LYS A 26 23.10 -15.86 -1.25
CA LYS A 26 21.71 -15.96 -1.73
C LYS A 26 21.51 -15.26 -3.08
N TYR A 27 22.10 -14.09 -3.26
CA TYR A 27 22.00 -13.31 -4.50
C TYR A 27 22.70 -14.00 -5.67
N LYS A 28 23.86 -14.60 -5.44
CA LYS A 28 24.62 -15.31 -6.46
C LYS A 28 24.02 -16.69 -6.77
N LYS A 29 23.43 -17.38 -5.79
CA LYS A 29 22.68 -18.63 -5.95
C LYS A 29 21.53 -18.52 -6.97
N ASN A 30 20.89 -17.36 -7.06
CA ASN A 30 19.74 -17.13 -7.95
C ASN A 30 20.11 -16.69 -9.38
N LYS A 31 21.37 -16.38 -9.67
CA LYS A 31 21.76 -15.78 -10.96
C LYS A 31 22.73 -16.58 -11.83
N ASN A 32 23.34 -17.68 -11.33
CA ASN A 32 24.37 -18.33 -12.13
C ASN A 32 24.58 -19.81 -11.79
N THR A 33 24.49 -20.70 -12.77
CA THR A 33 24.70 -22.16 -12.65
C THR A 33 26.04 -22.55 -12.05
N LYS A 34 27.11 -21.77 -12.24
CA LYS A 34 28.42 -21.99 -11.59
C LYS A 34 28.36 -21.94 -10.06
N TYR A 35 27.39 -21.23 -9.47
CA TYR A 35 27.25 -21.12 -8.01
C TYR A 35 26.43 -22.26 -7.40
N ASN A 36 25.63 -22.98 -8.18
CA ASN A 36 24.92 -24.16 -7.68
C ASN A 36 25.91 -25.25 -7.29
N ASN A 37 26.95 -25.46 -8.08
CA ASN A 37 28.03 -26.44 -7.78
C ASN A 37 28.82 -26.05 -6.51
N ILE A 38 29.04 -24.75 -6.27
CA ILE A 38 29.70 -24.27 -5.04
C ILE A 38 28.80 -24.50 -3.82
N CYS A 39 27.48 -24.29 -3.92
CA CYS A 39 26.58 -24.55 -2.81
C CYS A 39 26.49 -26.03 -2.45
N GLU A 40 26.47 -26.91 -3.44
CA GLU A 40 26.52 -28.35 -3.24
C GLU A 40 27.85 -28.76 -2.57
N TYR A 41 28.96 -28.25 -3.06
CA TYR A 41 30.27 -28.46 -2.43
C TYR A 41 30.33 -27.94 -0.98
N LEU A 42 29.76 -26.74 -0.70
CA LEU A 42 29.72 -26.21 0.66
C LEU A 42 28.86 -27.06 1.61
N SER A 43 27.81 -27.70 1.11
CA SER A 43 26.97 -28.60 1.92
C SER A 43 27.62 -29.92 2.29
N THR A 44 28.62 -30.36 1.49
CA THR A 44 29.27 -31.65 1.63
C THR A 44 30.72 -31.61 2.16
N ARG A 45 31.39 -30.43 2.08
CA ARG A 45 32.84 -30.28 2.37
C ARG A 45 33.24 -30.66 3.80
N TYR A 46 32.39 -30.30 4.79
CA TYR A 46 32.58 -30.64 6.19
C TYR A 46 31.28 -31.24 6.74
N CYS A 47 31.28 -32.54 7.01
CA CYS A 47 30.07 -33.26 7.49
C CYS A 47 29.57 -32.76 8.88
N ASP A 48 30.44 -32.12 9.69
CA ASP A 48 30.14 -31.57 11.00
C ASP A 48 29.74 -30.10 10.97
N SER A 49 29.67 -29.46 9.81
CA SER A 49 29.17 -28.08 9.67
C SER A 49 27.65 -28.00 9.73
N LYS A 50 27.14 -27.05 10.49
CA LYS A 50 25.67 -26.86 10.68
C LYS A 50 25.04 -25.92 9.65
N SER A 51 25.83 -25.34 8.73
CA SER A 51 25.34 -24.48 7.66
C SER A 51 26.39 -24.26 6.58
N GLU A 52 25.95 -23.98 5.35
CA GLU A 52 26.84 -23.57 4.24
C GLU A 52 27.70 -22.36 4.62
N LYS A 53 27.16 -21.45 5.43
CA LYS A 53 27.89 -20.28 5.93
C LYS A 53 29.04 -20.68 6.86
N GLU A 54 28.82 -21.62 7.75
CA GLU A 54 29.89 -22.16 8.63
C GLU A 54 30.99 -22.83 7.81
N THR A 55 30.60 -23.66 6.83
CA THR A 55 31.55 -24.30 5.90
C THR A 55 32.38 -23.27 5.15
N LEU A 56 31.74 -22.24 4.60
CA LEU A 56 32.43 -21.15 3.90
C LEU A 56 33.49 -20.48 4.79
N TYR A 57 33.13 -20.13 6.03
CA TYR A 57 34.06 -19.49 6.96
C TYR A 57 35.19 -20.42 7.36
N ARG A 58 34.95 -21.71 7.53
CA ARG A 58 35.97 -22.71 7.80
C ARG A 58 36.98 -22.81 6.65
N ILE A 59 36.51 -22.87 5.40
CA ILE A 59 37.35 -22.84 4.22
C ILE A 59 38.21 -21.58 4.15
N LEU A 60 37.56 -20.41 4.32
CA LEU A 60 38.23 -19.11 4.21
C LEU A 60 39.34 -18.93 5.25
N TYR A 61 39.12 -19.40 6.46
CA TYR A 61 40.07 -19.26 7.57
C TYR A 61 40.89 -20.52 7.86
N GLY A 62 40.77 -21.56 7.04
CA GLY A 62 41.57 -22.80 7.16
C GLY A 62 41.24 -23.62 8.42
N ILE A 63 40.00 -23.63 8.86
CA ILE A 63 39.56 -24.36 10.05
C ILE A 63 39.08 -25.75 9.65
N GLU A 64 39.95 -26.72 9.67
CA GLU A 64 39.65 -28.11 9.26
C GLU A 64 38.78 -28.82 10.32
N ILE A 65 39.13 -28.67 11.60
CA ILE A 65 38.44 -29.32 12.73
C ILE A 65 37.55 -28.27 13.43
N ARG A 66 36.32 -28.62 13.69
CA ARG A 66 35.40 -27.75 14.40
C ARG A 66 35.84 -27.55 15.85
N PRO A 67 36.00 -26.30 16.33
CA PRO A 67 36.43 -26.04 17.69
C PRO A 67 35.42 -26.52 18.74
N VAL A 68 35.95 -26.90 19.90
CA VAL A 68 35.17 -27.34 21.06
C VAL A 68 35.36 -26.41 22.26
N CYS A 69 34.45 -26.47 23.20
CA CYS A 69 34.49 -25.66 24.41
C CYS A 69 35.65 -26.06 25.31
N LYS A 70 36.48 -25.09 25.73
CA LYS A 70 37.61 -25.27 26.60
C LYS A 70 37.30 -25.93 27.97
N ILE A 71 36.05 -25.79 28.42
CA ILE A 71 35.66 -26.20 29.78
C ILE A 71 35.02 -27.59 29.77
N CYS A 72 34.16 -27.91 28.79
CA CYS A 72 33.37 -29.14 28.82
C CYS A 72 33.54 -30.01 27.56
N GLY A 73 34.37 -29.62 26.60
CA GLY A 73 34.59 -30.38 25.36
C GLY A 73 33.43 -30.35 24.36
N ASN A 74 32.28 -29.79 24.71
CA ASN A 74 31.14 -29.74 23.80
C ASN A 74 31.37 -28.77 22.64
N GLU A 75 30.69 -28.97 21.55
CA GLU A 75 30.72 -28.07 20.38
C GLU A 75 30.40 -26.62 20.74
N VAL A 76 31.18 -25.68 20.21
CA VAL A 76 30.92 -24.26 20.36
C VAL A 76 30.06 -23.74 19.21
N LYS A 77 29.38 -22.62 19.47
CA LYS A 77 28.54 -21.99 18.47
C LYS A 77 29.36 -21.24 17.43
N PHE A 78 29.00 -21.43 16.16
CA PHE A 78 29.47 -20.59 15.08
C PHE A 78 28.94 -19.16 15.26
N ASN A 79 29.81 -18.17 15.22
CA ASN A 79 29.48 -16.76 15.40
C ASN A 79 29.54 -15.97 14.09
N GLY A 80 30.61 -16.13 13.32
CA GLY A 80 30.80 -15.53 12.00
C GLY A 80 30.70 -14.00 11.96
N ARG A 81 31.07 -13.32 13.06
CA ARG A 81 31.04 -11.85 13.19
C ARG A 81 32.32 -11.31 13.83
N ASN A 82 32.73 -10.10 13.38
CA ASN A 82 33.79 -9.31 14.01
C ASN A 82 35.11 -10.08 14.25
N GLY A 83 35.54 -10.91 13.31
CA GLY A 83 36.79 -11.69 13.42
C GLY A 83 36.71 -12.89 14.37
N VAL A 84 35.59 -13.09 15.06
CA VAL A 84 35.33 -14.26 15.91
C VAL A 84 34.49 -15.27 15.14
N ILE A 85 35.10 -16.31 14.61
CA ILE A 85 34.41 -17.31 13.77
C ILE A 85 33.62 -18.26 14.64
N PHE A 86 34.21 -18.77 15.72
CA PHE A 86 33.56 -19.60 16.72
C PHE A 86 33.66 -18.97 18.09
N LEU A 87 32.68 -19.17 18.93
CA LEU A 87 32.77 -18.81 20.35
C LEU A 87 33.77 -19.69 21.07
N SER A 88 34.46 -19.17 22.08
CA SER A 88 35.39 -19.94 22.90
C SER A 88 34.71 -20.92 23.86
N HIS A 89 33.41 -20.73 24.13
CA HIS A 89 32.62 -21.54 25.08
C HIS A 89 31.25 -21.88 24.48
N CYS A 90 30.74 -23.07 24.79
CA CYS A 90 29.44 -23.55 24.29
C CYS A 90 28.25 -22.81 24.96
N SER A 91 28.45 -22.26 26.16
CA SER A 91 27.42 -21.58 26.95
C SER A 91 28.01 -20.52 27.88
N ASN A 92 27.14 -19.60 28.35
CA ASN A 92 27.51 -18.65 29.41
C ASN A 92 27.87 -19.33 30.73
N LYS A 93 27.33 -20.54 30.99
CA LYS A 93 27.71 -21.33 32.18
C LYS A 93 29.18 -21.73 32.11
N CYS A 94 29.61 -22.28 30.98
CA CYS A 94 31.02 -22.63 30.76
C CYS A 94 31.93 -21.40 30.75
N LYS A 95 31.51 -20.28 30.17
CA LYS A 95 32.26 -19.02 30.21
C LYS A 95 32.44 -18.49 31.62
N LYS A 96 31.45 -18.64 32.49
CA LYS A 96 31.57 -18.28 33.92
C LYS A 96 32.47 -19.22 34.72
N LEU A 97 32.66 -20.45 34.30
CA LEU A 97 33.55 -21.43 34.92
C LEU A 97 35.02 -21.26 34.49
N ASP A 98 35.25 -20.52 33.39
CA ASP A 98 36.61 -20.21 32.94
C ASP A 98 37.28 -19.20 33.90
N LYS A 99 38.27 -19.67 34.63
CA LYS A 99 38.96 -18.85 35.65
C LYS A 99 39.67 -17.64 35.02
N ASP A 100 40.22 -17.78 33.82
CA ASP A 100 40.95 -16.69 33.14
C ASP A 100 40.00 -15.59 32.68
N VAL A 101 38.80 -15.95 32.17
CA VAL A 101 37.76 -14.98 31.80
C VAL A 101 37.24 -14.26 33.01
N ASN A 102 36.99 -14.97 34.13
CA ASN A 102 36.51 -14.39 35.36
C ASN A 102 37.56 -13.46 35.99
N TYR A 103 38.84 -13.86 35.98
CA TYR A 103 39.91 -13.02 36.51
C TYR A 103 40.04 -11.71 35.71
N LYS A 104 40.11 -11.80 34.38
CA LYS A 104 40.18 -10.61 33.49
C LYS A 104 38.97 -9.69 33.70
N TRP A 105 37.78 -10.23 33.87
CA TRP A 105 36.56 -9.44 34.10
C TRP A 105 36.59 -8.76 35.46
N LYS A 106 37.01 -9.47 36.54
CA LYS A 106 37.14 -8.89 37.90
C LYS A 106 38.16 -7.76 37.94
N MET A 107 39.28 -7.90 37.23
CA MET A 107 40.35 -6.90 37.19
C MET A 107 39.96 -5.66 36.35
N SER A 108 39.14 -5.80 35.32
CA SER A 108 38.79 -4.68 34.43
C SER A 108 37.47 -3.98 34.78
N CYS A 109 36.47 -4.75 35.20
CA CYS A 109 35.06 -4.27 35.31
C CYS A 109 34.44 -4.50 36.68
N GLY A 110 35.12 -5.16 37.61
CA GLY A 110 34.61 -5.38 38.97
C GLY A 110 34.42 -4.08 39.78
N SER A 111 33.69 -4.14 40.89
CA SER A 111 33.37 -2.98 41.73
C SER A 111 34.61 -2.20 42.26
N LYS A 112 35.77 -2.87 42.32
CA LYS A 112 37.09 -2.30 42.67
C LYS A 112 38.03 -2.24 41.45
N GLY A 113 37.54 -2.38 40.23
CA GLY A 113 38.36 -2.41 39.05
C GLY A 113 39.00 -1.06 38.71
N THR A 114 40.26 -1.08 38.27
CA THR A 114 41.04 0.13 37.94
C THR A 114 40.37 1.04 36.94
N ASN A 115 39.61 0.51 35.96
CA ASN A 115 38.87 1.31 35.00
C ASN A 115 37.72 2.10 35.62
N ARG A 116 37.07 1.56 36.65
CA ARG A 116 35.97 2.25 37.32
C ARG A 116 36.49 3.39 38.21
N ILE A 117 37.63 3.20 38.90
CA ILE A 117 38.29 4.24 39.69
C ILE A 117 38.75 5.39 38.77
N LYS A 118 39.40 5.07 37.64
CA LYS A 118 39.83 6.08 36.66
C LYS A 118 38.64 6.84 36.06
N ALA A 119 37.57 6.12 35.67
CA ALA A 119 36.36 6.75 35.11
C ALA A 119 35.70 7.69 36.15
N LYS A 120 35.64 7.30 37.41
CA LYS A 120 35.08 8.14 38.49
C LYS A 120 35.92 9.41 38.71
N ALA A 121 37.24 9.29 38.76
CA ALA A 121 38.15 10.41 38.87
C ALA A 121 38.02 11.40 37.70
N THR A 122 37.99 10.89 36.44
CA THR A 122 37.79 11.69 35.25
C THR A 122 36.42 12.40 35.21
N MET A 123 35.38 11.76 35.75
CA MET A 123 34.05 12.37 35.83
C MET A 123 34.00 13.51 36.84
N ILE A 124 34.62 13.36 38.03
CA ILE A 124 34.72 14.42 39.03
C ILE A 124 35.52 15.60 38.49
N GLU A 125 36.66 15.32 37.84
CA GLU A 125 37.53 16.35 37.25
C GLU A 125 36.85 17.15 36.14
N ARG A 126 36.12 16.50 35.24
CA ARG A 126 35.51 17.17 34.10
C ARG A 126 34.15 17.80 34.36
N TYR A 127 33.35 17.22 35.22
CA TYR A 127 31.95 17.57 35.39
C TYR A 127 31.52 17.84 36.82
N GLY A 128 32.40 17.65 37.80
CA GLY A 128 32.10 17.87 39.25
C GLY A 128 31.21 16.79 39.88
N TYR A 129 30.92 15.69 39.16
CA TYR A 129 30.03 14.63 39.59
C TYR A 129 30.70 13.26 39.47
N GLU A 130 30.41 12.37 40.43
CA GLU A 130 30.95 11.01 40.42
C GLU A 130 30.33 10.11 39.32
N ASN A 131 29.13 10.46 38.83
CA ASN A 131 28.34 9.66 37.95
C ASN A 131 27.66 10.57 36.87
N PRO A 132 27.70 10.19 35.57
CA PRO A 132 27.01 10.93 34.51
C PRO A 132 25.52 11.20 34.77
N TYR A 133 24.85 10.30 35.48
CA TYR A 133 23.44 10.43 35.83
C TYR A 133 23.14 11.48 36.91
N GLN A 134 24.14 12.16 37.43
CA GLN A 134 24.01 13.28 38.38
C GLN A 134 24.11 14.65 37.68
N ILE A 135 24.51 14.67 36.39
CA ILE A 135 24.66 15.89 35.60
C ILE A 135 23.27 16.32 35.08
N PRO A 136 22.78 17.54 35.39
CA PRO A 136 21.45 18.00 35.06
C PRO A 136 21.12 17.90 33.56
N SER A 137 22.04 18.29 32.67
CA SER A 137 21.85 18.20 31.22
C SER A 137 21.74 16.76 30.72
N ILE A 138 22.42 15.81 31.36
CA ILE A 138 22.30 14.38 31.03
C ILE A 138 20.98 13.83 31.55
N ILE A 139 20.53 14.27 32.73
CA ILE A 139 19.20 13.88 33.25
C ILE A 139 18.10 14.34 32.32
N GLU A 140 18.18 15.56 31.82
CA GLU A 140 17.23 16.11 30.84
C GLU A 140 17.30 15.39 29.52
N TYR A 141 18.49 15.15 28.97
CA TYR A 141 18.71 14.35 27.78
C TYR A 141 18.14 12.93 27.91
N ILE A 142 18.36 12.27 29.07
CA ILE A 142 17.82 10.93 29.35
C ILE A 142 16.30 10.95 29.46
N LYS A 143 15.70 11.97 30.04
CA LYS A 143 14.23 12.13 30.05
C LYS A 143 13.69 12.26 28.64
N ASN A 144 14.35 13.01 27.76
CA ASN A 144 13.93 13.25 26.38
C ASN A 144 14.22 12.06 25.43
N VAL A 145 15.28 11.28 25.68
CA VAL A 145 15.69 10.13 24.86
C VAL A 145 15.08 8.80 25.34
N ASN A 146 14.52 8.76 26.54
CA ASN A 146 14.03 7.51 27.15
C ASN A 146 12.88 6.84 26.39
N GLY A 147 12.11 7.57 25.59
CA GLY A 147 11.09 6.99 24.71
C GLY A 147 11.71 6.09 23.61
N GLN A 148 12.68 6.61 22.88
CA GLN A 148 13.31 5.87 21.78
C GLN A 148 14.18 4.70 22.25
N LYS A 149 15.04 4.90 23.27
CA LYS A 149 15.89 3.83 23.81
C LYS A 149 15.10 2.75 24.54
N ARG A 150 13.97 3.09 25.15
CA ARG A 150 13.07 2.10 25.77
C ARG A 150 12.49 1.19 24.68
N ASN A 151 12.07 1.76 23.55
CA ASN A 151 11.55 0.99 22.44
C ASN A 151 12.63 0.11 21.77
N GLU A 152 13.85 0.63 21.61
CA GLU A 152 14.99 -0.17 21.14
C GLU A 152 15.36 -1.30 22.12
N SER A 153 15.32 -1.04 23.42
CA SER A 153 15.58 -2.07 24.44
C SER A 153 14.49 -3.14 24.45
N ILE A 154 13.23 -2.75 24.24
CA ILE A 154 12.11 -3.68 24.10
C ILE A 154 12.28 -4.50 22.81
N ALA A 155 12.65 -3.87 21.69
CA ALA A 155 12.93 -4.55 20.43
C ALA A 155 14.08 -5.55 20.54
N LYS A 156 15.20 -5.17 21.20
CA LYS A 156 16.32 -6.08 21.47
C LYS A 156 15.92 -7.25 22.37
N ARG A 157 15.07 -7.01 23.38
CA ARG A 157 14.54 -8.07 24.24
C ARG A 157 13.65 -9.03 23.47
N LYS A 158 12.75 -8.51 22.63
CA LYS A 158 11.91 -9.32 21.75
C LYS A 158 12.77 -10.17 20.80
N GLN A 159 13.77 -9.58 20.16
CA GLN A 159 14.68 -10.29 19.27
C GLN A 159 15.49 -11.38 19.99
N THR A 160 15.90 -11.13 21.23
CA THR A 160 16.58 -12.13 22.08
C THR A 160 15.64 -13.27 22.45
N CYS A 161 14.37 -12.98 22.75
CA CYS A 161 13.38 -14.02 23.03
C CYS A 161 13.05 -14.84 21.77
N LEU A 162 12.89 -14.20 20.62
CA LEU A 162 12.70 -14.88 19.33
C LEU A 162 13.85 -15.83 18.99
N SER A 163 15.10 -15.38 19.19
CA SER A 163 16.27 -16.22 18.92
C SER A 163 16.46 -17.40 19.88
N ARG A 164 15.94 -17.29 21.12
CA ARG A 164 16.12 -18.32 22.15
C ARG A 164 14.95 -19.28 22.26
N TYR A 165 13.75 -18.77 22.06
CA TYR A 165 12.52 -19.49 22.37
C TYR A 165 11.55 -19.56 21.17
N GLY A 166 11.90 -18.95 20.03
CA GLY A 166 11.01 -18.90 18.85
C GLY A 166 9.79 -17.96 19.01
N VAL A 167 9.70 -17.25 20.15
CA VAL A 167 8.61 -16.32 20.47
C VAL A 167 9.17 -14.97 20.95
N ASP A 168 8.42 -13.89 20.78
CA ASP A 168 8.85 -12.53 21.09
C ASP A 168 8.94 -12.24 22.62
N SER A 169 8.41 -13.12 23.45
CA SER A 169 8.46 -13.05 24.91
C SER A 169 8.55 -14.44 25.53
N TYR A 170 9.37 -14.60 26.56
CA TYR A 170 9.44 -15.84 27.33
C TYR A 170 8.07 -16.27 27.91
N MET A 171 7.22 -15.28 28.23
CA MET A 171 5.86 -15.54 28.73
C MET A 171 4.96 -16.26 27.70
N LYS A 172 5.31 -16.22 26.41
CA LYS A 172 4.58 -16.92 25.34
C LYS A 172 5.10 -18.33 25.06
N THR A 173 6.16 -18.78 25.76
CA THR A 173 6.65 -20.15 25.62
C THR A 173 5.67 -21.15 26.23
N ASN A 174 5.54 -22.32 25.60
CA ASN A 174 4.71 -23.41 26.12
C ASN A 174 5.12 -23.81 27.54
N GLU A 175 6.42 -23.77 27.86
CA GLU A 175 6.93 -24.09 29.19
C GLU A 175 6.43 -23.08 30.23
N PHE A 176 6.50 -21.77 29.94
CA PHE A 176 5.99 -20.74 30.85
C PHE A 176 4.48 -20.84 31.02
N GLN A 177 3.74 -21.04 29.93
CA GLN A 177 2.28 -21.19 29.96
C GLN A 177 1.86 -22.42 30.79
N LYS A 178 2.51 -23.56 30.61
CA LYS A 178 2.28 -24.75 31.43
C LYS A 178 2.50 -24.47 32.92
N ARG A 179 3.65 -23.86 33.29
CA ARG A 179 3.92 -23.46 34.68
C ARG A 179 2.89 -22.49 35.26
N LEU A 180 2.44 -21.55 34.44
CA LEU A 180 1.41 -20.58 34.85
C LEU A 180 0.09 -21.30 35.16
N ILE A 181 -0.33 -22.19 34.25
CA ILE A 181 -1.55 -23.01 34.40
C ILE A 181 -1.44 -23.93 35.62
N GLU A 182 -0.33 -24.65 35.78
CA GLU A 182 -0.11 -25.53 36.92
C GLU A 182 -0.14 -24.77 38.27
N THR A 183 0.49 -23.61 38.30
CA THR A 183 0.48 -22.74 39.47
C THR A 183 -0.93 -22.22 39.77
N SER A 184 -1.68 -21.84 38.72
CA SER A 184 -3.06 -21.35 38.85
C SER A 184 -4.00 -22.47 39.34
N LEU A 185 -3.92 -23.66 38.74
CA LEU A 185 -4.68 -24.85 39.16
C LEU A 185 -4.41 -25.19 40.62
N LYS A 186 -3.12 -25.21 41.03
CA LYS A 186 -2.73 -25.51 42.41
C LYS A 186 -3.26 -24.49 43.40
N LYS A 187 -3.30 -23.19 43.05
CA LYS A 187 -3.66 -22.11 43.96
C LYS A 187 -5.14 -21.74 43.95
N TYR A 188 -5.79 -21.85 42.81
CA TYR A 188 -7.14 -21.33 42.56
C TYR A 188 -8.11 -22.36 42.02
N GLY A 189 -7.65 -23.60 41.72
CA GLY A 189 -8.48 -24.66 41.15
C GLY A 189 -8.92 -24.43 39.69
N THR A 190 -8.40 -23.38 39.02
CA THR A 190 -8.76 -22.98 37.66
C THR A 190 -7.49 -22.68 36.83
N THR A 191 -7.58 -22.85 35.51
CA THR A 191 -6.45 -22.61 34.60
C THR A 191 -5.95 -21.16 34.61
N PHE A 192 -6.83 -20.22 34.89
CA PHE A 192 -6.47 -18.80 35.07
C PHE A 192 -7.08 -18.27 36.36
N PRO A 193 -6.32 -17.48 37.18
CA PRO A 193 -6.82 -16.94 38.44
C PRO A 193 -8.16 -16.20 38.31
N ILE A 194 -8.36 -15.49 37.21
CA ILE A 194 -9.57 -14.71 36.93
C ILE A 194 -10.84 -15.57 36.75
N GLN A 195 -10.69 -16.86 36.47
CA GLN A 195 -11.82 -17.78 36.34
C GLN A 195 -12.34 -18.27 37.70
N SER A 196 -11.53 -18.15 38.76
CA SER A 196 -11.90 -18.55 40.11
C SER A 196 -12.92 -17.60 40.71
N ASP A 197 -14.01 -18.14 41.25
CA ASP A 197 -15.08 -17.35 41.86
C ASP A 197 -14.55 -16.60 43.11
N VAL A 198 -13.58 -17.16 43.84
CA VAL A 198 -12.88 -16.48 44.94
C VAL A 198 -12.15 -15.25 44.46
N VAL A 199 -11.58 -15.25 43.27
CA VAL A 199 -10.91 -14.10 42.66
C VAL A 199 -11.93 -13.12 42.10
N LYS A 200 -12.98 -13.60 41.41
CA LYS A 200 -14.04 -12.75 40.90
C LYS A 200 -14.74 -11.94 41.96
N GLN A 201 -15.03 -12.54 43.13
CA GLN A 201 -15.69 -11.87 44.24
C GLN A 201 -14.84 -10.79 44.94
N LYS A 202 -13.49 -10.84 44.78
CA LYS A 202 -12.57 -9.84 45.37
C LYS A 202 -12.51 -8.52 44.62
N TYR A 203 -12.98 -8.50 43.37
CA TYR A 203 -12.84 -7.36 42.48
C TYR A 203 -14.18 -6.92 41.95
N ASP A 204 -14.47 -5.64 42.03
CA ASP A 204 -15.58 -5.02 41.27
C ASP A 204 -15.16 -4.88 39.81
N TRP A 205 -15.41 -5.95 39.05
CA TRP A 205 -15.04 -6.04 37.63
C TRP A 205 -15.72 -4.95 36.80
N LYS A 206 -16.92 -4.52 37.16
CA LYS A 206 -17.64 -3.45 36.47
C LYS A 206 -16.86 -2.13 36.59
N SER A 207 -16.49 -1.75 37.80
CA SER A 207 -15.68 -0.54 38.05
C SER A 207 -14.27 -0.63 37.42
N ILE A 208 -13.65 -1.83 37.41
CA ILE A 208 -12.35 -2.04 36.77
C ILE A 208 -12.45 -1.88 35.27
N CYS A 209 -13.46 -2.48 34.62
CA CYS A 209 -13.69 -2.35 33.19
C CYS A 209 -14.00 -0.90 32.80
N GLU A 210 -14.84 -0.21 33.58
CA GLU A 210 -15.13 1.21 33.38
C GLU A 210 -13.86 2.08 33.48
N LYS A 211 -13.02 1.84 34.49
CA LYS A 211 -11.71 2.54 34.64
C LYS A 211 -10.76 2.26 33.48
N ILE A 212 -10.69 1.02 33.03
CA ILE A 212 -9.87 0.64 31.86
C ILE A 212 -10.39 1.34 30.61
N ASN A 213 -11.71 1.35 30.39
CA ASN A 213 -12.32 1.99 29.23
C ASN A 213 -12.13 3.51 29.28
N ASN A 214 -12.36 4.15 30.44
CA ASN A 214 -12.14 5.58 30.60
C ASN A 214 -10.67 5.94 30.34
N LYS A 215 -9.73 5.11 30.84
CA LYS A 215 -8.30 5.33 30.59
C LYS A 215 -7.91 5.09 29.13
N LYS A 216 -8.58 4.20 28.44
CA LYS A 216 -8.42 4.02 26.98
C LYS A 216 -8.97 5.22 26.21
N ILE A 217 -10.08 5.80 26.67
CA ILE A 217 -10.65 7.04 26.11
C ILE A 217 -9.70 8.21 26.33
N GLU A 218 -9.23 8.43 27.56
CA GLU A 218 -8.27 9.49 27.92
C GLU A 218 -6.96 9.41 27.14
N ASN A 219 -6.42 8.21 26.98
CA ASN A 219 -5.14 7.98 26.30
C ASN A 219 -5.28 7.79 24.79
N LYS A 220 -6.49 7.90 24.22
CA LYS A 220 -6.78 7.57 22.82
C LYS A 220 -6.20 6.21 22.40
N SER A 221 -6.23 5.23 23.31
CA SER A 221 -5.60 3.92 23.15
C SER A 221 -6.60 2.81 22.83
N PHE A 222 -7.75 3.13 22.26
CA PHE A 222 -8.52 2.16 21.51
C PHE A 222 -7.67 1.70 20.33
N ASN A 223 -7.90 0.47 19.86
CA ASN A 223 -7.26 -0.05 18.63
C ASN A 223 -7.78 0.69 17.38
N THR A 224 -7.93 2.00 17.46
CA THR A 224 -8.32 2.87 16.37
C THR A 224 -7.08 3.43 15.70
N SER A 225 -7.09 3.48 14.41
CA SER A 225 -6.05 4.15 13.63
C SER A 225 -6.23 5.67 13.69
N ASN A 226 -5.17 6.43 13.40
CA ASN A 226 -5.29 7.88 13.28
C ASN A 226 -6.30 8.28 12.20
N ASP A 227 -6.40 7.50 11.14
CA ASP A 227 -7.35 7.73 10.03
C ASP A 227 -8.80 7.48 10.47
N GLU A 228 -9.06 6.51 11.36
CA GLU A 228 -10.38 6.32 11.96
C GLU A 228 -10.77 7.46 12.90
N ASP A 229 -9.81 8.04 13.62
CA ASP A 229 -10.09 9.21 14.47
C ASP A 229 -10.47 10.42 13.62
N ILE A 230 -9.75 10.66 12.53
CA ILE A 230 -10.10 11.70 11.54
C ILE A 230 -11.46 11.40 10.92
N ALA A 231 -11.73 10.16 10.52
CA ALA A 231 -13.01 9.75 9.96
C ALA A 231 -14.17 10.04 10.91
N TYR A 232 -14.00 9.70 12.20
CA TYR A 232 -15.02 10.00 13.23
C TYR A 232 -15.36 11.47 13.32
N ASP A 233 -14.32 12.32 13.40
CA ASP A 233 -14.52 13.77 13.53
C ASP A 233 -15.31 14.32 12.32
N PHE A 234 -14.99 13.88 11.11
CA PHE A 234 -15.73 14.26 9.91
C PHE A 234 -17.15 13.69 9.87
N ILE A 235 -17.36 12.41 10.21
CA ILE A 235 -18.70 11.82 10.27
C ILE A 235 -19.57 12.61 11.26
N LYS A 236 -19.03 12.95 12.42
CA LYS A 236 -19.73 13.68 13.47
C LYS A 236 -20.16 15.09 13.05
N THR A 237 -19.45 15.74 12.14
CA THR A 237 -19.89 17.03 11.60
C THR A 237 -21.20 16.94 10.81
N LYS A 238 -21.50 15.77 10.24
CA LYS A 238 -22.69 15.53 9.40
C LYS A 238 -23.77 14.72 10.12
N TYR A 239 -23.37 13.81 11.00
CA TYR A 239 -24.24 12.89 11.75
C TYR A 239 -23.84 12.95 13.24
N GLU A 240 -24.57 13.78 14.00
CA GLU A 240 -24.27 13.98 15.43
C GLU A 240 -24.45 12.71 16.27
N ASP A 241 -25.32 11.79 15.81
CA ASP A 241 -25.70 10.54 16.46
C ASP A 241 -24.73 9.38 16.20
N VAL A 242 -23.61 9.60 15.49
CA VAL A 242 -22.62 8.56 15.20
C VAL A 242 -22.04 7.90 16.46
N GLN A 243 -22.05 6.59 16.47
CA GLN A 243 -21.51 5.76 17.55
C GLN A 243 -20.27 5.01 17.05
N ARG A 244 -19.21 4.99 17.87
CA ARG A 244 -17.97 4.23 17.58
C ARG A 244 -18.05 2.85 18.19
N GLN A 245 -17.39 1.88 17.55
CA GLN A 245 -17.22 0.51 18.05
C GLN A 245 -18.57 -0.11 18.45
N TYR A 246 -19.55 0.06 17.58
CA TYR A 246 -20.92 -0.40 17.81
C TYR A 246 -21.06 -1.90 17.62
N LYS A 247 -21.88 -2.52 18.45
CA LYS A 247 -22.18 -3.96 18.39
C LYS A 247 -23.64 -4.20 18.73
N CYS A 248 -24.28 -5.11 17.98
CA CYS A 248 -25.65 -5.55 18.28
C CYS A 248 -25.83 -7.03 17.87
N ASP A 249 -26.98 -7.61 18.18
CA ASP A 249 -27.28 -9.02 17.86
C ASP A 249 -27.32 -9.29 16.35
N LYS A 250 -27.76 -8.30 15.54
CA LYS A 250 -27.76 -8.42 14.07
C LYS A 250 -26.36 -8.32 13.46
N TYR A 251 -25.42 -7.63 14.17
CA TYR A 251 -24.03 -7.51 13.77
C TYR A 251 -23.13 -7.77 14.99
N PRO A 252 -22.79 -9.03 15.27
CA PRO A 252 -22.07 -9.43 16.49
C PRO A 252 -20.58 -9.10 16.48
N TYR A 253 -20.14 -8.24 15.58
CA TYR A 253 -18.80 -7.69 15.50
C TYR A 253 -18.77 -6.26 16.02
N LEU A 254 -17.58 -5.74 16.35
CA LEU A 254 -17.40 -4.34 16.63
C LEU A 254 -17.31 -3.59 15.28
N CYS A 255 -18.37 -2.88 14.93
CA CYS A 255 -18.43 -1.99 13.78
C CYS A 255 -17.68 -0.70 14.11
N ASP A 256 -16.84 -0.20 13.20
CA ASP A 256 -16.07 1.03 13.48
C ASP A 256 -16.98 2.21 13.76
N PHE A 257 -18.02 2.39 12.93
CA PHE A 257 -19.04 3.40 13.15
C PHE A 257 -20.44 2.88 12.84
N TYR A 258 -21.41 3.30 13.65
CA TYR A 258 -22.83 3.12 13.39
C TYR A 258 -23.54 4.45 13.42
N ILE A 259 -24.36 4.72 12.44
CA ILE A 259 -25.14 5.97 12.34
C ILE A 259 -26.62 5.63 12.44
N PRO A 260 -27.25 5.80 13.62
CA PRO A 260 -28.66 5.46 13.85
C PRO A 260 -29.62 6.14 12.89
N SER A 261 -29.43 7.43 12.60
CA SER A 261 -30.32 8.24 11.75
C SER A 261 -30.50 7.70 10.32
N ILE A 262 -29.54 6.90 9.83
CA ILE A 262 -29.58 6.28 8.51
C ILE A 262 -29.41 4.75 8.56
N ASP A 263 -29.43 4.16 9.77
CA ASP A 263 -29.19 2.73 10.05
C ASP A 263 -27.98 2.19 9.30
N ALA A 264 -26.86 2.94 9.29
CA ALA A 264 -25.68 2.58 8.54
C ALA A 264 -24.57 2.01 9.45
N TYR A 265 -24.07 0.83 9.06
CA TYR A 265 -22.93 0.13 9.67
C TYR A 265 -21.71 0.38 8.80
N ILE A 266 -20.70 1.08 9.34
CA ILE A 266 -19.52 1.52 8.58
C ILE A 266 -18.28 0.80 9.08
N GLU A 267 -17.55 0.18 8.17
CA GLU A 267 -16.24 -0.44 8.39
C GLU A 267 -15.16 0.31 7.61
N CYS A 268 -14.07 0.64 8.30
CA CYS A 268 -12.94 1.40 7.75
C CYS A 268 -11.76 0.48 7.46
N GLN A 269 -11.71 -0.05 6.25
CA GLN A 269 -10.68 -0.97 5.78
C GLN A 269 -9.42 -0.22 5.27
N PHE A 270 -8.97 0.81 5.99
CA PHE A 270 -7.90 1.72 5.53
C PHE A 270 -6.50 1.10 5.55
N GLY A 271 -6.32 0.01 6.28
CA GLY A 271 -5.02 -0.64 6.43
C GLY A 271 -4.77 -1.73 5.39
N TRP A 272 -3.53 -1.87 4.93
CA TRP A 272 -3.10 -2.97 4.06
C TRP A 272 -3.40 -4.37 4.62
N GLN A 273 -3.64 -4.49 5.92
CA GLN A 273 -4.06 -5.71 6.61
C GLN A 273 -5.44 -6.22 6.18
N HIS A 274 -6.19 -5.44 5.43
CA HIS A 274 -7.47 -5.79 4.81
C HIS A 274 -7.33 -6.07 3.31
N GLY A 275 -6.11 -6.22 2.78
CA GLY A 275 -5.83 -6.55 1.39
C GLY A 275 -6.11 -5.44 0.39
N ASN A 276 -6.49 -4.24 0.83
CA ASN A 276 -6.91 -3.07 0.03
C ASN A 276 -8.17 -3.31 -0.84
N HIS A 277 -8.79 -4.47 -0.75
CA HIS A 277 -10.03 -4.84 -1.44
C HIS A 277 -10.67 -6.08 -0.80
N PRO A 278 -11.95 -6.36 -1.05
CA PRO A 278 -12.61 -7.57 -0.56
C PRO A 278 -11.92 -8.84 -1.08
N PHE A 279 -11.62 -9.78 -0.19
CA PHE A 279 -11.06 -11.08 -0.58
C PHE A 279 -12.06 -11.87 -1.44
N ASP A 280 -11.55 -12.46 -2.53
CA ASP A 280 -12.31 -13.33 -3.42
C ASP A 280 -11.56 -14.65 -3.62
N SER A 281 -12.06 -15.74 -3.02
CA SER A 281 -11.48 -17.08 -3.14
C SER A 281 -11.43 -17.65 -4.56
N ASN A 282 -12.09 -17.02 -5.53
CA ASN A 282 -12.06 -17.39 -6.94
C ASN A 282 -11.07 -16.54 -7.76
N ASP A 283 -10.43 -15.53 -7.15
CA ASP A 283 -9.42 -14.72 -7.81
C ASP A 283 -8.04 -15.31 -7.59
N ILE A 284 -7.38 -15.69 -8.69
CA ILE A 284 -6.04 -16.27 -8.64
C ILE A 284 -5.02 -15.33 -7.99
N ASN A 285 -5.16 -14.01 -8.17
CA ASN A 285 -4.25 -13.04 -7.56
C ASN A 285 -4.42 -12.98 -6.03
N ASP A 286 -5.65 -13.11 -5.53
CA ASP A 286 -5.93 -13.14 -4.09
C ASP A 286 -5.38 -14.43 -3.47
N ILE A 287 -5.53 -15.56 -4.17
CA ILE A 287 -4.97 -16.84 -3.74
C ILE A 287 -3.44 -16.80 -3.74
N ASP A 288 -2.82 -16.24 -4.76
CA ASP A 288 -1.36 -16.12 -4.83
C ASP A 288 -0.82 -15.20 -3.72
N GLU A 289 -1.50 -14.09 -3.44
CA GLU A 289 -1.14 -13.19 -2.35
C GLU A 289 -1.30 -13.88 -0.98
N LEU A 290 -2.39 -14.63 -0.78
CA LEU A 290 -2.63 -15.44 0.42
C LEU A 290 -1.49 -16.46 0.62
N ASN A 291 -1.12 -17.18 -0.44
CA ASN A 291 -0.02 -18.15 -0.42
C ASN A 291 1.32 -17.46 -0.12
N ARG A 292 1.56 -16.30 -0.72
CA ARG A 292 2.75 -15.48 -0.46
C ARG A 292 2.84 -15.08 1.02
N MET A 293 1.74 -14.61 1.61
CA MET A 293 1.68 -14.24 3.04
C MET A 293 1.89 -15.46 3.94
N THR A 294 1.24 -16.58 3.65
CA THR A 294 1.37 -17.84 4.39
C THR A 294 2.81 -18.33 4.39
N SER A 295 3.53 -18.22 3.27
CA SER A 295 4.94 -18.63 3.16
C SER A 295 5.88 -17.87 4.09
N LYS A 296 5.48 -16.69 4.59
CA LYS A 296 6.28 -15.85 5.49
C LYS A 296 6.39 -16.42 6.91
N LYS A 297 5.51 -17.36 7.29
CA LYS A 297 5.49 -18.03 8.62
C LYS A 297 5.66 -17.03 9.77
N SER A 298 4.88 -15.98 9.78
CA SER A 298 4.97 -14.88 10.72
C SER A 298 3.61 -14.56 11.29
N LYS A 299 3.52 -14.50 12.61
CA LYS A 299 2.28 -14.14 13.32
C LYS A 299 1.66 -12.82 12.85
N TYR A 300 2.47 -11.93 12.30
CA TYR A 300 2.01 -10.68 11.71
C TYR A 300 1.19 -10.95 10.45
N TYR A 301 1.71 -11.80 9.54
CA TYR A 301 0.99 -12.18 8.33
C TYR A 301 -0.19 -13.09 8.64
N ASP A 302 -0.10 -13.96 9.67
CA ASP A 302 -1.25 -14.78 10.10
C ASP A 302 -2.44 -13.89 10.48
N ASN A 303 -2.20 -12.79 11.22
CA ASN A 303 -3.25 -11.83 11.57
C ASN A 303 -3.84 -11.12 10.33
N VAL A 304 -3.02 -10.82 9.32
CA VAL A 304 -3.49 -10.21 8.07
C VAL A 304 -4.36 -11.18 7.28
N ILE A 305 -3.92 -12.44 7.18
CA ILE A 305 -4.66 -13.53 6.55
C ILE A 305 -6.03 -13.68 7.23
N ASP A 306 -6.05 -13.79 8.56
CA ASP A 306 -7.27 -13.92 9.34
C ASP A 306 -8.22 -12.74 9.14
N ASN A 307 -7.71 -11.51 9.14
CA ASN A 307 -8.54 -10.33 8.93
C ASN A 307 -9.13 -10.33 7.52
N TRP A 308 -8.27 -10.36 6.49
CA TRP A 308 -8.67 -10.16 5.10
C TRP A 308 -9.52 -11.31 4.54
N SER A 309 -9.05 -12.57 4.73
CA SER A 309 -9.66 -13.75 4.07
C SER A 309 -10.73 -14.45 4.90
N ILE A 310 -10.81 -14.17 6.21
CA ILE A 310 -11.79 -14.83 7.10
C ILE A 310 -12.73 -13.81 7.71
N ARG A 311 -12.24 -12.92 8.60
CA ARG A 311 -13.10 -12.03 9.41
C ARG A 311 -13.91 -11.05 8.56
N ASP A 312 -13.25 -10.38 7.61
CA ASP A 312 -13.93 -9.40 6.75
C ASP A 312 -14.94 -10.09 5.82
N VAL A 313 -14.64 -11.32 5.38
CA VAL A 313 -15.59 -12.15 4.61
C VAL A 313 -16.81 -12.50 5.46
N GLU A 314 -16.61 -12.92 6.72
CA GLU A 314 -17.70 -13.26 7.64
C GLU A 314 -18.54 -12.02 8.00
N LYS A 315 -17.92 -10.87 8.24
CA LYS A 315 -18.61 -9.60 8.48
C LYS A 315 -19.54 -9.24 7.33
N ARG A 316 -19.05 -9.29 6.08
CA ARG A 316 -19.85 -9.00 4.88
C ARG A 316 -21.00 -9.99 4.71
N LYS A 317 -20.74 -11.27 4.91
CA LYS A 317 -21.75 -12.32 4.84
C LYS A 317 -22.84 -12.11 5.91
N THR A 318 -22.46 -11.78 7.13
CA THR A 318 -23.39 -11.49 8.23
C THR A 318 -24.25 -10.25 7.93
N ALA A 319 -23.64 -9.20 7.44
CA ALA A 319 -24.36 -7.98 7.04
C ALA A 319 -25.36 -8.26 5.90
N GLN A 320 -24.96 -9.06 4.91
CA GLN A 320 -25.84 -9.46 3.81
C GLN A 320 -27.00 -10.35 4.29
N CYS A 321 -26.72 -11.36 5.13
CA CYS A 321 -27.76 -12.24 5.66
C CYS A 321 -28.81 -11.50 6.51
N ASN A 322 -28.38 -10.47 7.23
CA ASN A 322 -29.25 -9.65 8.08
C ASN A 322 -29.80 -8.39 7.36
N ASN A 323 -29.55 -8.26 6.07
CA ASN A 323 -29.97 -7.13 5.23
C ASN A 323 -29.65 -5.77 5.85
N LEU A 324 -28.40 -5.60 6.36
CA LEU A 324 -27.95 -4.37 6.98
C LEU A 324 -27.51 -3.35 5.91
N ASN A 325 -27.70 -2.08 6.20
CA ASN A 325 -27.07 -1.00 5.42
C ASN A 325 -25.57 -0.92 5.78
N TYR A 326 -24.80 -1.82 5.20
CA TYR A 326 -23.38 -2.05 5.49
C TYR A 326 -22.52 -1.37 4.44
N ILE A 327 -21.62 -0.51 4.88
CA ILE A 327 -20.77 0.32 4.01
C ILE A 327 -19.31 0.10 4.39
N GLU A 328 -18.48 -0.26 3.42
CA GLU A 328 -17.03 -0.36 3.58
C GLU A 328 -16.32 0.78 2.85
N PHE A 329 -15.37 1.41 3.54
CA PHE A 329 -14.46 2.38 2.93
C PHE A 329 -13.02 1.86 2.96
N TRP A 330 -12.37 1.88 1.80
CA TRP A 330 -11.03 1.35 1.60
C TRP A 330 -9.93 2.43 1.74
N SER A 331 -10.32 3.67 1.88
CA SER A 331 -9.45 4.79 2.22
C SER A 331 -10.22 5.88 2.95
N LEU A 332 -9.51 6.67 3.76
CA LEU A 332 -10.06 7.86 4.38
C LEU A 332 -10.63 8.82 3.32
N ASN A 333 -9.97 8.97 2.17
CA ASN A 333 -10.44 9.82 1.10
C ASN A 333 -11.80 9.37 0.53
N ASP A 334 -12.09 8.07 0.47
CA ASP A 334 -13.38 7.56 0.01
C ASP A 334 -14.50 7.91 0.99
N LEU A 335 -14.21 7.78 2.29
CA LEU A 335 -15.16 8.18 3.34
C LEU A 335 -15.43 9.68 3.30
N LEU A 336 -14.39 10.52 3.20
CA LEU A 336 -14.56 11.98 3.10
C LEU A 336 -15.32 12.38 1.84
N THR A 337 -15.06 11.68 0.73
CA THR A 337 -15.81 11.85 -0.51
C THR A 337 -17.29 11.53 -0.31
N TRP A 338 -17.60 10.38 0.29
CA TRP A 338 -18.98 10.01 0.61
C TRP A 338 -19.68 11.05 1.48
N LEU A 339 -19.00 11.59 2.49
CA LEU A 339 -19.54 12.62 3.37
C LEU A 339 -19.81 13.93 2.63
N SER A 340 -18.97 14.30 1.67
CA SER A 340 -19.05 15.58 0.95
C SER A 340 -20.00 15.55 -0.25
N LEU A 341 -20.27 14.37 -0.81
CA LEU A 341 -21.05 14.22 -2.03
C LEU A 341 -22.46 13.68 -1.75
N PRO A 342 -23.53 14.37 -2.18
CA PRO A 342 -24.89 13.83 -2.19
C PRO A 342 -25.05 12.62 -3.09
N LEU A 343 -24.27 12.54 -4.19
CA LEU A 343 -24.21 11.41 -5.11
C LEU A 343 -22.86 10.74 -4.95
N TYR A 344 -22.86 9.50 -4.52
CA TYR A 344 -21.66 8.74 -4.27
C TYR A 344 -21.76 7.34 -4.92
N ILE A 345 -20.72 6.90 -5.62
CA ILE A 345 -20.60 5.55 -6.18
C ILE A 345 -19.84 4.69 -5.19
N HIS A 346 -20.52 3.68 -4.66
CA HIS A 346 -19.91 2.71 -3.76
C HIS A 346 -18.84 1.87 -4.47
N TYR A 347 -17.83 1.49 -3.70
CA TYR A 347 -16.78 0.59 -4.16
C TYR A 347 -17.33 -0.80 -4.50
N ASP A 348 -17.11 -1.27 -5.72
CA ASP A 348 -17.47 -2.62 -6.17
C ASP A 348 -16.28 -3.26 -6.90
N TRP A 349 -15.48 -4.01 -6.15
CA TRP A 349 -14.28 -4.65 -6.64
C TRP A 349 -14.54 -5.65 -7.78
N LYS A 350 -15.65 -6.38 -7.73
CA LYS A 350 -16.01 -7.33 -8.79
C LYS A 350 -16.26 -6.61 -10.10
N ARG A 351 -16.94 -5.47 -10.04
CA ARG A 351 -17.21 -4.62 -11.22
C ARG A 351 -15.93 -3.98 -11.75
N ILE A 352 -15.07 -3.50 -10.87
CA ILE A 352 -13.74 -2.95 -11.22
C ILE A 352 -12.90 -3.99 -11.96
N LYS A 353 -12.76 -5.20 -11.41
CA LYS A 353 -12.00 -6.29 -12.05
C LYS A 353 -12.59 -6.68 -13.39
N LYS A 354 -13.90 -6.84 -13.47
CA LYS A 354 -14.59 -7.20 -14.71
C LYS A 354 -14.35 -6.17 -15.82
N GLU A 355 -14.41 -4.88 -15.48
CA GLU A 355 -14.17 -3.81 -16.45
C GLU A 355 -12.70 -3.75 -16.87
N PHE A 356 -11.76 -3.88 -15.90
CA PHE A 356 -10.33 -3.89 -16.20
C PHE A 356 -9.96 -5.07 -17.11
N LYS A 357 -10.43 -6.27 -16.79
CA LYS A 357 -10.25 -7.47 -17.62
C LYS A 357 -10.80 -7.27 -19.03
N TYR A 358 -11.96 -6.63 -19.17
CA TYR A 358 -12.52 -6.30 -20.49
C TYR A 358 -11.54 -5.48 -21.32
N TYR A 359 -10.90 -4.44 -20.75
CA TYR A 359 -9.92 -3.63 -21.48
C TYR A 359 -8.61 -4.38 -21.76
N GLN A 360 -8.23 -5.33 -20.92
CA GLN A 360 -7.06 -6.18 -21.18
C GLN A 360 -7.27 -7.12 -22.39
N GLU A 361 -8.44 -7.72 -22.48
CA GLU A 361 -8.75 -8.78 -23.47
C GLU A 361 -9.33 -8.24 -24.79
N LYS A 362 -9.99 -7.09 -24.78
CA LYS A 362 -10.65 -6.55 -25.96
C LYS A 362 -9.66 -5.90 -26.92
N GLU A 363 -9.80 -6.17 -28.21
CA GLU A 363 -9.04 -5.49 -29.28
C GLU A 363 -9.42 -4.02 -29.40
N GLY A 364 -8.48 -3.21 -29.92
CA GLY A 364 -8.68 -1.79 -30.18
C GLY A 364 -9.77 -1.53 -31.22
N ASN A 365 -10.59 -0.49 -31.02
CA ASN A 365 -11.69 -0.16 -31.89
C ASN A 365 -12.03 1.34 -31.87
N LEU A 366 -12.19 1.95 -33.04
CA LEU A 366 -12.59 3.35 -33.18
C LEU A 366 -14.09 3.61 -32.93
N ASN A 367 -14.93 2.60 -33.05
CA ASN A 367 -16.39 2.71 -33.01
C ASN A 367 -17.01 2.07 -31.76
N GLY A 368 -16.21 1.75 -30.76
CA GLY A 368 -16.65 1.05 -29.56
C GLY A 368 -17.59 1.90 -28.68
N SER A 369 -18.59 1.24 -28.08
CA SER A 369 -19.42 1.84 -27.04
C SER A 369 -18.62 2.00 -25.73
N THR A 370 -18.70 3.17 -25.09
CA THR A 370 -18.15 3.42 -23.76
C THR A 370 -19.06 2.90 -22.64
N SER A 371 -19.66 1.72 -22.80
CA SER A 371 -20.59 1.17 -21.81
C SER A 371 -19.93 0.82 -20.46
N PHE A 372 -18.62 0.69 -20.45
CA PHE A 372 -17.83 0.44 -19.26
C PHE A 372 -17.06 1.70 -18.87
N ASN A 373 -17.47 2.35 -17.78
CA ASN A 373 -16.84 3.56 -17.24
C ASN A 373 -16.84 3.55 -15.72
N TYR A 374 -17.07 2.38 -15.11
CA TYR A 374 -17.24 2.31 -13.67
C TYR A 374 -15.95 2.64 -12.93
N ILE A 375 -14.80 2.16 -13.41
CA ILE A 375 -13.47 2.47 -12.84
C ILE A 375 -13.28 3.98 -12.78
N ILE A 376 -13.40 4.65 -13.90
CA ILE A 376 -13.19 6.11 -13.96
C ILE A 376 -14.22 6.86 -13.12
N LYS A 377 -15.48 6.49 -13.20
CA LYS A 377 -16.55 7.11 -12.39
C LYS A 377 -16.29 6.97 -10.91
N TYR A 378 -15.82 5.82 -10.46
CA TYR A 378 -15.52 5.59 -9.06
C TYR A 378 -14.30 6.42 -8.60
N TYR A 379 -13.16 6.28 -9.27
CA TYR A 379 -11.93 6.93 -8.81
C TYR A 379 -11.93 8.45 -9.00
N GLN A 380 -12.65 8.96 -9.99
CA GLN A 380 -12.73 10.39 -10.31
C GLN A 380 -14.05 11.04 -9.88
N GLN A 381 -14.85 10.41 -9.02
CA GLN A 381 -16.21 10.87 -8.72
C GLN A 381 -16.25 12.29 -8.14
N ASN A 382 -15.23 12.73 -7.42
CA ASN A 382 -15.14 14.08 -6.87
C ASN A 382 -15.13 15.16 -7.97
N THR A 383 -14.40 14.90 -9.04
CA THR A 383 -14.31 15.82 -10.18
C THR A 383 -15.47 15.58 -11.14
N PHE A 384 -15.79 14.33 -11.38
CA PHE A 384 -16.78 13.91 -12.37
C PHE A 384 -18.20 14.32 -12.03
N TYR A 385 -18.61 14.23 -10.76
CA TYR A 385 -19.98 14.54 -10.32
C TYR A 385 -20.11 15.88 -9.60
N LYS A 386 -19.12 16.76 -9.70
CA LYS A 386 -19.14 18.07 -9.02
C LYS A 386 -20.40 18.84 -9.39
N LYS A 387 -20.72 18.94 -10.67
CA LYS A 387 -21.87 19.70 -11.18
C LYS A 387 -23.21 19.05 -10.83
N GLU A 388 -23.32 17.72 -10.92
CA GLU A 388 -24.50 16.97 -10.49
C GLU A 388 -24.73 17.10 -8.99
N ASN A 389 -23.66 17.08 -8.19
CA ASN A 389 -23.75 17.27 -6.75
C ASN A 389 -24.19 18.68 -6.38
N GLU A 390 -23.73 19.70 -7.09
CA GLU A 390 -24.20 21.08 -6.94
C GLU A 390 -25.70 21.18 -7.25
N LEU A 391 -26.14 20.59 -8.36
CA LEU A 391 -27.54 20.60 -8.76
C LEU A 391 -28.46 19.84 -7.78
N ILE A 392 -28.04 18.65 -7.31
CA ILE A 392 -28.88 17.85 -6.38
C ILE A 392 -28.91 18.42 -4.98
N SER A 393 -27.95 19.27 -4.61
CA SER A 393 -28.00 20.04 -3.37
C SER A 393 -29.15 21.05 -3.35
N ASN A 394 -29.63 21.48 -4.52
CA ASN A 394 -30.85 22.26 -4.65
C ASN A 394 -32.07 21.35 -4.41
N SER A 395 -32.82 21.63 -3.34
CA SER A 395 -33.95 20.81 -2.93
C SER A 395 -35.07 20.69 -3.98
N LEU A 396 -35.38 21.76 -4.71
CA LEU A 396 -36.40 21.76 -5.76
C LEU A 396 -36.00 20.88 -6.95
N ILE A 397 -34.74 20.97 -7.39
CA ILE A 397 -34.20 20.16 -8.49
C ILE A 397 -34.17 18.69 -8.06
N ARG A 398 -33.66 18.41 -6.86
CA ARG A 398 -33.60 17.07 -6.29
C ARG A 398 -34.97 16.40 -6.25
N GLU A 399 -35.96 17.03 -5.67
CA GLU A 399 -37.32 16.47 -5.54
C GLU A 399 -37.94 16.21 -6.91
N LYS A 400 -37.73 17.09 -7.88
CA LYS A 400 -38.23 16.92 -9.26
C LYS A 400 -37.60 15.71 -9.93
N ILE A 401 -36.27 15.50 -9.77
CA ILE A 401 -35.57 14.37 -10.35
C ILE A 401 -36.02 13.07 -9.68
N ILE A 402 -36.08 13.04 -8.34
CA ILE A 402 -36.54 11.87 -7.57
C ILE A 402 -37.95 11.47 -8.01
N ALA A 403 -38.91 12.42 -8.00
CA ALA A 403 -40.30 12.15 -8.40
C ALA A 403 -40.38 11.57 -9.83
N ASN A 404 -39.66 12.15 -10.78
CA ASN A 404 -39.63 11.67 -12.16
C ASN A 404 -39.03 10.25 -12.27
N ARG A 405 -37.98 9.97 -11.49
CA ARG A 405 -37.33 8.63 -11.50
C ARG A 405 -38.20 7.58 -10.83
N CYS A 406 -38.83 7.89 -9.69
CA CYS A 406 -39.78 7.00 -9.04
C CYS A 406 -40.90 6.59 -9.99
N LYS A 407 -41.54 7.61 -10.64
CA LYS A 407 -42.59 7.37 -11.62
C LYS A 407 -42.16 6.53 -12.80
N TYR A 408 -40.99 6.84 -13.40
CA TYR A 408 -40.52 6.17 -14.60
C TYR A 408 -40.08 4.72 -14.33
N LEU A 409 -39.48 4.45 -13.17
CA LEU A 409 -38.95 3.11 -12.81
C LEU A 409 -39.95 2.26 -12.02
N ASN A 410 -41.11 2.86 -11.62
CA ASN A 410 -42.05 2.26 -10.69
C ASN A 410 -41.37 1.80 -9.38
N LYS A 411 -40.52 2.66 -8.83
CA LYS A 411 -39.75 2.44 -7.60
C LYS A 411 -40.17 3.45 -6.52
N SER A 412 -40.08 3.04 -5.27
CA SER A 412 -40.12 3.97 -4.15
C SER A 412 -38.86 4.85 -4.10
N ARG A 413 -38.91 5.95 -3.36
CA ARG A 413 -37.76 6.84 -3.15
C ARG A 413 -36.54 6.11 -2.58
N MET A 414 -36.79 5.17 -1.66
CA MET A 414 -35.74 4.38 -0.98
C MET A 414 -35.05 3.35 -1.89
N GLU A 415 -35.67 2.98 -2.98
CA GLU A 415 -35.14 2.01 -3.96
C GLU A 415 -34.35 2.67 -5.09
N LEU A 416 -34.28 4.00 -5.13
CA LEU A 416 -33.50 4.72 -6.14
C LEU A 416 -32.02 4.62 -5.83
N THR A 417 -31.25 4.18 -6.82
CA THR A 417 -29.79 4.17 -6.77
C THR A 417 -29.20 5.50 -7.25
N THR A 418 -27.91 5.74 -6.94
CA THR A 418 -27.16 6.87 -7.52
C THR A 418 -27.18 6.85 -9.05
N ASP A 419 -27.06 5.68 -9.67
CA ASP A 419 -27.14 5.54 -11.14
C ASP A 419 -28.54 5.95 -11.67
N ASP A 420 -29.61 5.62 -10.95
CA ASP A 420 -30.98 6.07 -11.29
C ASP A 420 -31.09 7.60 -11.27
N LEU A 421 -30.53 8.24 -10.27
CA LEU A 421 -30.54 9.70 -10.15
C LEU A 421 -29.69 10.36 -11.24
N LEU A 422 -28.49 9.86 -11.49
CA LEU A 422 -27.60 10.35 -12.56
C LEU A 422 -28.26 10.23 -13.94
N LEU A 423 -28.96 9.14 -14.19
CA LEU A 423 -29.76 9.01 -15.41
C LEU A 423 -30.94 9.99 -15.45
N GLY A 424 -31.50 10.32 -14.28
CA GLY A 424 -32.51 11.36 -14.14
C GLY A 424 -32.00 12.74 -14.55
N PHE A 425 -30.78 13.11 -14.14
CA PHE A 425 -30.13 14.36 -14.56
C PHE A 425 -29.95 14.43 -16.07
N LYS A 426 -29.43 13.37 -16.70
CA LYS A 426 -29.24 13.31 -18.15
C LYS A 426 -30.55 13.48 -18.93
N ARG A 427 -31.64 12.91 -18.42
CA ARG A 427 -32.97 12.98 -19.07
C ARG A 427 -33.70 14.27 -18.81
N SER A 428 -33.36 15.02 -17.76
CA SER A 428 -34.02 16.28 -17.42
C SER A 428 -33.58 17.45 -18.32
N GLY A 429 -32.54 17.30 -19.11
CA GLY A 429 -31.96 18.38 -19.92
C GLY A 429 -31.22 19.45 -19.10
N LEU A 430 -31.15 19.29 -17.78
CA LEU A 430 -30.46 20.24 -16.88
C LEU A 430 -28.93 20.13 -16.97
N TYR A 431 -28.43 19.05 -17.55
CA TYR A 431 -27.02 18.78 -17.60
C TYR A 431 -26.64 17.91 -18.81
N VAL A 432 -25.63 18.36 -19.52
CA VAL A 432 -24.95 17.60 -20.57
C VAL A 432 -23.72 16.98 -19.92
N GLY A 433 -23.80 15.69 -19.56
CA GLY A 433 -22.69 15.00 -18.87
C GLY A 433 -21.37 15.07 -19.65
N TYR A 434 -20.26 14.91 -18.94
CA TYR A 434 -18.93 14.85 -19.55
C TYR A 434 -18.84 13.72 -20.60
N SER A 435 -18.14 13.97 -21.69
CA SER A 435 -17.78 12.93 -22.63
C SER A 435 -16.66 12.06 -22.05
N HIS A 436 -16.79 10.75 -22.24
CA HIS A 436 -15.75 9.82 -21.81
C HIS A 436 -14.89 9.45 -23.01
N PHE A 437 -13.58 9.56 -22.86
CA PHE A 437 -12.67 8.99 -23.83
C PHE A 437 -12.83 7.45 -23.85
N ASN A 438 -12.94 6.86 -25.05
CA ASN A 438 -13.01 5.40 -25.17
C ASN A 438 -11.60 4.78 -25.12
N PRO A 439 -11.23 3.98 -24.10
CA PRO A 439 -9.93 3.34 -24.00
C PRO A 439 -9.52 2.51 -25.23
N LEU A 440 -10.51 1.95 -25.93
CA LEU A 440 -10.28 1.12 -27.12
C LEU A 440 -9.75 1.92 -28.32
N ILE A 441 -9.95 3.24 -28.37
CA ILE A 441 -9.36 4.10 -29.41
C ILE A 441 -7.83 4.14 -29.24
N PHE A 442 -7.37 4.30 -27.99
CA PHE A 442 -5.94 4.28 -27.73
C PHE A 442 -5.34 2.90 -27.98
N LYS A 443 -6.06 1.86 -27.61
CA LYS A 443 -5.64 0.48 -27.89
C LYS A 443 -5.56 0.21 -29.40
N TYR A 444 -6.50 0.71 -30.19
CA TYR A 444 -6.42 0.65 -31.65
C TYR A 444 -5.15 1.33 -32.21
N PHE A 445 -4.78 2.49 -31.67
CA PHE A 445 -3.54 3.16 -32.05
C PHE A 445 -2.31 2.31 -31.72
N ILE A 446 -2.25 1.73 -30.50
CA ILE A 446 -1.16 0.86 -30.08
C ILE A 446 -1.01 -0.33 -31.02
N GLU A 447 -2.10 -1.03 -31.33
CA GLU A 447 -2.11 -2.23 -32.14
C GLU A 447 -1.80 -1.93 -33.62
N LYS A 448 -2.40 -0.89 -34.17
CA LYS A 448 -2.23 -0.54 -35.59
C LYS A 448 -0.78 -0.12 -35.92
N TYR A 449 -0.12 0.58 -35.00
CA TYR A 449 1.22 1.14 -35.26
C TYR A 449 2.33 0.42 -34.49
N ASP A 450 2.05 -0.73 -33.89
CA ASP A 450 2.99 -1.56 -33.11
C ASP A 450 3.76 -0.77 -32.03
N VAL A 451 3.03 0.07 -31.29
CA VAL A 451 3.59 0.95 -30.26
C VAL A 451 4.03 0.15 -29.05
N LYS A 452 5.23 0.41 -28.54
CA LYS A 452 5.79 -0.24 -27.34
C LYS A 452 5.84 0.69 -26.14
N LYS A 453 6.24 1.95 -26.34
CA LYS A 453 6.46 2.92 -25.27
C LYS A 453 5.77 4.23 -25.66
N CYS A 454 4.75 4.64 -24.91
CA CYS A 454 3.96 5.81 -25.26
C CYS A 454 4.00 6.87 -24.17
N TYR A 455 4.21 8.13 -24.58
CA TYR A 455 4.04 9.31 -23.73
C TYR A 455 2.70 9.97 -23.99
N ASP A 456 1.95 10.21 -22.90
CA ASP A 456 0.68 10.93 -22.92
C ASP A 456 0.81 12.22 -22.11
N PRO A 457 0.99 13.38 -22.76
CA PRO A 457 1.19 14.65 -22.08
C PRO A 457 -0.02 15.18 -21.31
N CYS A 458 -1.25 14.75 -21.65
CA CYS A 458 -2.49 15.15 -21.03
C CYS A 458 -3.34 13.93 -20.69
N GLY A 459 -2.87 13.11 -19.76
CA GLY A 459 -3.41 11.78 -19.45
C GLY A 459 -4.87 11.74 -18.99
N GLY A 460 -5.34 12.84 -18.40
CA GLY A 460 -6.72 13.00 -17.96
C GLY A 460 -7.10 11.98 -16.89
N TRP A 461 -8.36 11.63 -16.82
CA TRP A 461 -8.93 10.80 -15.77
C TRP A 461 -8.48 9.33 -15.75
N GLY A 462 -7.59 8.91 -16.67
CA GLY A 462 -7.05 7.54 -16.71
C GLY A 462 -7.76 6.60 -17.69
N HIS A 463 -8.62 7.11 -18.57
CA HIS A 463 -9.22 6.26 -19.60
C HIS A 463 -8.16 5.63 -20.51
N ARG A 464 -7.15 6.40 -20.94
CA ARG A 464 -6.06 5.90 -21.78
C ARG A 464 -5.15 4.93 -21.02
N LEU A 465 -4.97 5.11 -19.72
CA LEU A 465 -4.29 4.16 -18.86
C LEU A 465 -4.92 2.76 -18.95
N LEU A 466 -6.27 2.66 -18.98
CA LEU A 466 -6.97 1.38 -19.13
C LEU A 466 -6.73 0.74 -20.52
N GLY A 467 -6.49 1.55 -21.54
CA GLY A 467 -6.11 1.08 -22.87
C GLY A 467 -4.63 0.71 -23.03
N ALA A 468 -3.78 1.13 -22.09
CA ALA A 468 -2.32 0.98 -22.13
C ALA A 468 -1.81 -0.38 -21.63
N CYS A 469 -2.68 -1.33 -21.30
CA CYS A 469 -2.32 -2.58 -20.62
C CYS A 469 -1.25 -3.42 -21.33
N ASN A 470 -1.16 -3.31 -22.66
CA ASN A 470 -0.26 -4.11 -23.50
C ASN A 470 1.05 -3.39 -23.86
N LEU A 471 1.24 -2.16 -23.40
CA LEU A 471 2.48 -1.42 -23.63
C LEU A 471 3.60 -1.95 -22.73
N GLU A 472 4.83 -1.90 -23.22
CA GLU A 472 6.02 -2.11 -22.38
C GLU A 472 6.18 -0.96 -21.36
N LYS A 473 5.84 0.27 -21.77
CA LYS A 473 5.85 1.44 -20.90
C LYS A 473 4.81 2.48 -21.34
N TYR A 474 4.02 2.94 -20.39
CA TYR A 474 3.13 4.08 -20.54
C TYR A 474 3.60 5.22 -19.62
N ILE A 475 3.86 6.38 -20.19
CA ILE A 475 4.31 7.56 -19.48
C ILE A 475 3.13 8.53 -19.41
N TYR A 476 2.51 8.59 -18.26
CA TYR A 476 1.34 9.42 -17.98
C TYR A 476 1.78 10.77 -17.42
N ASN A 477 1.22 11.85 -17.93
CA ASN A 477 1.35 13.17 -17.32
C ASN A 477 -0.01 13.87 -17.28
N ASP A 478 -0.29 14.60 -16.20
CA ASP A 478 -1.46 15.46 -16.08
C ASP A 478 -1.16 16.63 -15.15
N LEU A 479 -1.74 17.80 -15.43
CA LEU A 479 -1.54 19.00 -14.63
C LEU A 479 -2.35 18.99 -13.34
N SER A 480 -3.58 18.42 -13.36
CA SER A 480 -4.45 18.36 -12.19
C SER A 480 -3.91 17.42 -11.12
N GLN A 481 -3.59 17.97 -9.94
CA GLN A 481 -3.10 17.19 -8.80
C GLN A 481 -4.14 16.17 -8.31
N SER A 482 -5.43 16.54 -8.32
CA SER A 482 -6.52 15.64 -7.90
C SER A 482 -6.65 14.46 -8.84
N THR A 483 -6.67 14.71 -10.15
CA THR A 483 -6.69 13.71 -11.22
C THR A 483 -5.47 12.79 -11.14
N TYR A 484 -4.29 13.36 -11.00
CA TYR A 484 -3.04 12.62 -10.84
C TYR A 484 -3.07 11.65 -9.63
N ASN A 485 -3.53 12.13 -8.47
CA ASN A 485 -3.62 11.30 -7.27
C ASN A 485 -4.60 10.14 -7.46
N ASN A 486 -5.74 10.40 -8.09
CA ASN A 486 -6.73 9.37 -8.38
C ASN A 486 -6.21 8.33 -9.39
N VAL A 487 -5.48 8.75 -10.40
CA VAL A 487 -4.83 7.84 -11.36
C VAL A 487 -3.77 6.97 -10.68
N LYS A 488 -3.01 7.51 -9.74
CA LYS A 488 -2.08 6.71 -8.92
C LYS A 488 -2.80 5.63 -8.10
N ARG A 489 -4.00 5.93 -7.57
CA ARG A 489 -4.84 4.94 -6.89
C ARG A 489 -5.28 3.84 -7.85
N ILE A 490 -5.73 4.17 -9.07
CA ILE A 490 -6.07 3.18 -10.11
C ILE A 490 -4.88 2.24 -10.38
N ILE A 491 -3.67 2.81 -10.57
CA ILE A 491 -2.44 2.05 -10.83
C ILE A 491 -2.12 1.10 -9.67
N HIS A 492 -2.21 1.61 -8.45
CA HIS A 492 -1.93 0.85 -7.24
C HIS A 492 -2.92 -0.33 -7.07
N ASP A 493 -4.22 -0.04 -7.10
CA ASP A 493 -5.27 -1.02 -6.82
C ASP A 493 -5.34 -2.11 -7.89
N LEU A 494 -5.18 -1.73 -9.17
CA LEU A 494 -5.15 -2.67 -10.29
C LEU A 494 -3.76 -3.28 -10.55
N LYS A 495 -2.76 -2.96 -9.72
CA LYS A 495 -1.38 -3.48 -9.80
C LYS A 495 -0.74 -3.28 -11.19
N ILE A 496 -1.01 -2.14 -11.84
CA ILE A 496 -0.47 -1.84 -13.18
C ILE A 496 1.03 -1.51 -13.04
N LYS A 497 1.90 -2.27 -13.71
CA LYS A 497 3.36 -2.21 -13.49
C LYS A 497 4.12 -1.40 -14.55
N ASN A 498 3.54 -1.20 -15.70
CA ASN A 498 4.20 -0.61 -16.88
C ASN A 498 4.01 0.91 -16.99
N VAL A 499 3.70 1.60 -15.89
CA VAL A 499 3.33 3.01 -15.89
C VAL A 499 4.32 3.85 -15.10
N VAL A 500 4.76 4.96 -15.70
CA VAL A 500 5.47 6.06 -15.03
C VAL A 500 4.55 7.27 -15.01
N THR A 501 4.46 7.98 -13.88
CA THR A 501 3.48 9.06 -13.72
C THR A 501 4.15 10.38 -13.36
N TYR A 502 3.70 11.46 -13.99
CA TYR A 502 4.12 12.83 -13.74
C TYR A 502 2.93 13.74 -13.48
N ASN A 503 3.13 14.75 -12.65
CA ASN A 503 2.20 15.86 -12.45
C ASN A 503 2.91 17.16 -12.82
N LYS A 504 2.92 17.46 -14.11
CA LYS A 504 3.68 18.57 -14.70
C LYS A 504 2.87 19.28 -15.77
N ASP A 505 3.18 20.55 -15.99
CA ASP A 505 2.64 21.31 -17.11
C ASP A 505 3.22 20.79 -18.44
N ALA A 506 2.36 20.27 -19.30
CA ALA A 506 2.75 19.67 -20.58
C ALA A 506 3.42 20.67 -21.54
N ARG A 507 3.19 21.98 -21.36
CA ARG A 507 3.84 23.05 -22.16
C ARG A 507 5.36 23.05 -22.01
N ASN A 508 5.86 22.69 -20.82
CA ASN A 508 7.25 22.84 -20.43
C ASN A 508 7.90 21.54 -19.98
N PHE A 509 7.22 20.39 -20.16
CA PHE A 509 7.70 19.14 -19.64
C PHE A 509 7.92 18.09 -20.74
N ILE A 510 9.13 17.56 -20.78
CA ILE A 510 9.52 16.40 -21.58
C ILE A 510 10.03 15.34 -20.62
N PRO A 511 9.46 14.11 -20.62
CA PRO A 511 9.94 13.05 -19.74
C PRO A 511 11.36 12.61 -20.11
N ASN A 512 12.14 12.20 -19.10
CA ASN A 512 13.50 11.70 -19.31
C ASN A 512 13.50 10.30 -19.97
N GLU A 513 12.41 9.56 -19.82
CA GLU A 513 12.26 8.23 -20.40
C GLU A 513 12.24 8.28 -21.92
N ASP A 514 12.72 7.20 -22.53
CA ASP A 514 12.55 6.99 -23.97
C ASP A 514 11.15 6.44 -24.28
N PHE A 515 10.56 7.01 -25.32
CA PHE A 515 9.30 6.57 -25.90
C PHE A 515 9.37 6.59 -27.44
N ASP A 516 8.70 5.62 -28.05
CA ASP A 516 8.64 5.48 -29.51
C ASP A 516 7.44 6.22 -30.12
N SER A 517 6.48 6.57 -29.26
CA SER A 517 5.23 7.20 -29.66
C SER A 517 4.73 8.23 -28.66
N MET A 518 3.88 9.11 -29.13
CA MET A 518 3.02 9.96 -28.31
C MET A 518 1.56 9.71 -28.63
N PHE A 519 0.70 9.84 -27.63
CA PHE A 519 -0.73 9.86 -27.83
C PHE A 519 -1.40 10.76 -26.80
N THR A 520 -2.34 11.61 -27.22
CA THR A 520 -3.08 12.44 -26.28
C THR A 520 -4.47 12.83 -26.77
N CYS A 521 -5.31 13.24 -25.84
CA CYS A 521 -6.53 13.99 -26.08
C CYS A 521 -6.43 15.24 -25.20
N PRO A 522 -5.98 16.37 -25.75
CA PRO A 522 -5.73 17.59 -24.97
C PRO A 522 -7.05 18.21 -24.49
N PRO A 523 -7.00 19.07 -23.45
CA PRO A 523 -8.17 19.85 -23.05
C PRO A 523 -8.67 20.71 -24.21
N TYR A 524 -9.97 21.00 -24.23
CA TYR A 524 -10.60 21.82 -25.26
C TYR A 524 -10.76 23.27 -24.82
N TYR A 525 -10.55 24.20 -25.74
CA TYR A 525 -10.84 25.60 -25.52
C TYR A 525 -12.37 25.84 -25.38
N ASN A 526 -12.80 26.49 -24.30
CA ASN A 526 -14.20 26.89 -24.03
C ASN A 526 -15.28 25.79 -24.10
N LEU A 527 -14.92 24.52 -24.06
CA LEU A 527 -15.90 23.40 -24.02
C LEU A 527 -16.07 22.79 -22.64
N GLU A 528 -15.00 22.74 -21.89
CA GLU A 528 -14.95 22.15 -20.56
C GLU A 528 -14.20 23.13 -19.65
N SER A 529 -14.56 23.18 -18.38
CA SER A 529 -13.85 23.95 -17.36
C SER A 529 -12.96 23.02 -16.55
N TYR A 530 -11.72 23.40 -16.37
CA TYR A 530 -10.68 22.59 -15.73
C TYR A 530 -10.24 23.18 -14.39
N GLU A 531 -9.98 22.30 -13.39
CA GLU A 531 -9.50 22.75 -12.06
C GLU A 531 -8.19 23.54 -12.12
N CYS A 532 -7.38 23.30 -13.16
CA CYS A 532 -6.06 23.92 -13.34
C CYS A 532 -6.13 25.29 -14.04
N GLY A 533 -7.33 25.78 -14.33
CA GLY A 533 -7.59 26.99 -15.11
C GLY A 533 -7.91 26.68 -16.57
N ASP A 534 -8.71 27.57 -17.14
CA ASP A 534 -9.11 27.54 -18.54
C ASP A 534 -8.17 28.43 -19.35
N PHE A 535 -8.11 28.23 -20.66
CA PHE A 535 -7.34 29.09 -21.55
C PHE A 535 -7.99 30.48 -21.66
N GLU A 536 -7.23 31.53 -21.47
CA GLU A 536 -7.70 32.91 -21.56
C GLU A 536 -8.10 33.31 -22.99
N SER A 537 -7.43 32.73 -23.99
CA SER A 537 -7.67 33.00 -25.39
C SER A 537 -7.44 31.79 -26.29
N TYR A 538 -8.03 31.83 -27.49
CA TYR A 538 -7.78 30.79 -28.50
C TYR A 538 -6.30 30.76 -28.95
N GLU A 539 -5.63 31.91 -28.95
CA GLU A 539 -4.20 31.98 -29.26
C GLU A 539 -3.34 31.26 -28.21
N GLU A 540 -3.68 31.38 -26.94
CA GLU A 540 -3.02 30.63 -25.86
C GLU A 540 -3.21 29.11 -26.06
N TYR A 541 -4.43 28.70 -26.42
CA TYR A 541 -4.73 27.33 -26.75
C TYR A 541 -3.91 26.81 -27.93
N GLU A 542 -3.79 27.59 -29.03
CA GLU A 542 -2.96 27.20 -30.16
C GLU A 542 -1.48 27.03 -29.77
N LYS A 543 -0.92 27.94 -28.95
CA LYS A 543 0.45 27.83 -28.42
C LYS A 543 0.61 26.57 -27.56
N PHE A 544 -0.40 26.22 -26.80
CA PHE A 544 -0.40 24.98 -26.04
C PHE A 544 -0.34 23.75 -26.96
N ILE A 545 -1.18 23.68 -27.99
CA ILE A 545 -1.13 22.59 -28.99
C ILE A 545 0.22 22.55 -29.69
N GLU A 546 0.77 23.71 -30.06
CA GLU A 546 2.11 23.79 -30.67
C GLU A 546 3.20 23.24 -29.74
N SER A 547 3.12 23.50 -28.44
CA SER A 547 4.08 22.95 -27.46
C SER A 547 4.08 21.42 -27.43
N ILE A 548 2.91 20.79 -27.53
CA ILE A 548 2.78 19.32 -27.62
C ILE A 548 3.45 18.80 -28.91
N PHE A 549 3.23 19.45 -30.05
CA PHE A 549 3.90 19.07 -31.30
C PHE A 549 5.42 19.27 -31.23
N ASN A 550 5.89 20.31 -30.54
CA ASN A 550 7.32 20.56 -30.35
C ASN A 550 7.98 19.41 -29.57
N VAL A 551 7.32 18.86 -28.56
CA VAL A 551 7.79 17.64 -27.86
C VAL A 551 7.92 16.49 -28.84
N PHE A 552 6.90 16.25 -29.67
CA PHE A 552 6.96 15.22 -30.71
C PHE A 552 8.15 15.42 -31.65
N TYR A 553 8.34 16.61 -32.19
CA TYR A 553 9.42 16.89 -33.14
C TYR A 553 10.82 16.88 -32.51
N SER A 554 10.97 17.27 -31.26
CA SER A 554 12.28 17.33 -30.57
C SER A 554 12.81 15.97 -30.13
N LYS A 555 11.93 15.01 -29.75
CA LYS A 555 12.35 13.70 -29.22
C LYS A 555 12.62 12.72 -30.38
N GLU A 556 13.91 12.46 -30.68
CA GLU A 556 14.30 11.60 -31.81
C GLU A 556 13.76 10.17 -31.75
N SER A 557 13.64 9.61 -30.54
CA SER A 557 13.10 8.26 -30.33
C SER A 557 11.61 8.15 -30.70
N CYS A 558 10.86 9.24 -30.63
CA CYS A 558 9.43 9.28 -30.94
C CYS A 558 9.20 9.31 -32.46
N LYS A 559 8.61 8.27 -33.01
CA LYS A 559 8.39 8.11 -34.46
C LYS A 559 6.96 8.40 -34.90
N ILE A 560 5.99 8.23 -34.00
CA ILE A 560 4.59 8.38 -34.31
C ILE A 560 3.83 9.13 -33.22
N PHE A 561 2.86 9.96 -33.61
CA PHE A 561 2.02 10.72 -32.70
C PHE A 561 0.55 10.62 -33.13
N GLY A 562 -0.30 10.18 -32.19
CA GLY A 562 -1.76 10.17 -32.31
C GLY A 562 -2.38 11.26 -31.44
N ILE A 563 -3.20 12.11 -32.01
CA ILE A 563 -3.96 13.11 -31.25
C ILE A 563 -5.45 12.99 -31.55
N VAL A 564 -6.24 12.86 -30.48
CA VAL A 564 -7.70 12.93 -30.59
C VAL A 564 -8.13 14.35 -30.28
N ILE A 565 -8.68 15.01 -31.28
CA ILE A 565 -9.05 16.43 -31.19
C ILE A 565 -10.20 16.74 -32.15
N ARG A 566 -10.99 17.74 -31.87
CA ARG A 566 -12.00 18.24 -32.82
C ARG A 566 -11.31 18.93 -33.99
N GLU A 567 -11.90 18.77 -35.17
CA GLU A 567 -11.35 19.31 -36.41
C GLU A 567 -11.17 20.82 -36.41
N ASP A 568 -12.04 21.56 -35.74
CA ASP A 568 -12.00 23.02 -35.59
C ASP A 568 -10.94 23.53 -34.60
N TYR A 569 -10.37 22.66 -33.78
CA TYR A 569 -9.31 23.01 -32.80
C TYR A 569 -7.90 22.61 -33.24
N LEU A 570 -7.73 21.95 -34.38
CA LEU A 570 -6.42 21.65 -34.93
C LEU A 570 -6.09 22.62 -36.06
N ASN A 571 -4.97 23.35 -35.93
CA ASN A 571 -4.51 24.31 -36.92
C ASN A 571 -4.20 23.62 -38.30
N GLU A 572 -4.51 24.30 -39.40
CA GLU A 572 -4.30 23.79 -40.76
C GLU A 572 -2.84 23.38 -41.03
N LYS A 573 -1.86 24.09 -40.45
CA LYS A 573 -0.44 23.72 -40.61
C LYS A 573 -0.13 22.30 -40.11
N PHE A 574 -0.85 21.83 -39.07
CA PHE A 574 -0.70 20.48 -38.57
C PHE A 574 -1.57 19.50 -39.37
N LYS A 575 -2.81 19.88 -39.73
CA LYS A 575 -3.66 19.02 -40.55
C LYS A 575 -2.95 18.61 -41.86
N ASN A 576 -2.23 19.55 -42.48
CA ASN A 576 -1.48 19.30 -43.72
C ASN A 576 -0.28 18.35 -43.55
N LYS A 577 0.19 18.13 -42.31
CA LYS A 577 1.25 17.16 -41.97
C LYS A 577 0.71 15.80 -41.50
N CYS A 578 -0.59 15.67 -41.36
CA CYS A 578 -1.23 14.45 -40.94
C CYS A 578 -1.14 13.39 -42.06
N ILE A 579 -0.70 12.18 -41.70
CA ILE A 579 -0.61 11.06 -42.63
C ILE A 579 -1.91 10.28 -42.75
N GLU A 580 -2.66 10.17 -41.65
CA GLU A 580 -3.95 9.48 -41.61
C GLU A 580 -4.87 10.19 -40.60
N SER A 581 -6.18 10.20 -40.88
CA SER A 581 -7.18 10.64 -39.93
C SER A 581 -8.39 9.70 -39.88
N PHE A 582 -8.94 9.49 -38.69
CA PHE A 582 -10.07 8.60 -38.45
C PHE A 582 -11.17 9.35 -37.72
N THR A 583 -12.39 9.29 -38.26
CA THR A 583 -13.56 9.83 -37.58
C THR A 583 -13.96 8.93 -36.43
N ILE A 584 -14.10 9.49 -35.23
CA ILE A 584 -14.54 8.78 -34.02
C ILE A 584 -16.06 8.88 -33.95
N ASN A 585 -16.75 7.75 -34.17
CA ASN A 585 -18.20 7.69 -34.08
C ASN A 585 -18.65 7.40 -32.62
N ASN A 586 -18.99 8.44 -31.86
CA ASN A 586 -19.66 8.28 -30.58
C ASN A 586 -21.16 8.01 -30.82
N LYS A 587 -21.58 6.74 -30.82
CA LYS A 587 -22.99 6.34 -31.01
C LYS A 587 -23.96 6.95 -29.99
N ASN A 588 -23.48 7.51 -28.87
CA ASN A 588 -24.30 8.11 -27.83
C ASN A 588 -24.67 9.59 -28.08
N SER A 589 -24.14 10.24 -29.11
CA SER A 589 -24.46 11.64 -29.43
C SER A 589 -25.86 11.85 -30.08
N LYS A 590 -26.56 10.77 -30.43
CA LYS A 590 -27.90 10.87 -31.06
C LYS A 590 -29.04 11.37 -30.15
N HIS A 591 -28.80 11.52 -28.86
CA HIS A 591 -29.81 11.99 -27.87
C HIS A 591 -29.62 13.42 -27.37
N LEU A 592 -28.65 14.15 -27.87
CA LEU A 592 -28.48 15.56 -27.57
C LEU A 592 -29.29 16.40 -28.56
N THR A 593 -30.51 16.66 -28.15
CA THR A 593 -31.46 17.75 -28.51
C THR A 593 -31.24 18.51 -29.81
N SER A 594 -32.30 18.55 -30.53
CA SER A 594 -32.72 19.24 -31.73
C SER A 594 -32.39 20.74 -31.93
N THR A 595 -31.46 21.33 -31.22
CA THR A 595 -31.20 22.79 -31.33
C THR A 595 -29.80 23.21 -31.71
N THR A 596 -28.84 22.32 -31.78
CA THR A 596 -27.53 22.65 -32.36
C THR A 596 -27.00 21.50 -33.22
N ASN A 597 -26.90 21.72 -34.54
CA ASN A 597 -26.26 20.84 -35.52
C ASN A 597 -24.72 20.72 -35.32
N HIS A 598 -24.22 20.67 -34.11
CA HIS A 598 -22.83 20.37 -33.78
C HIS A 598 -22.67 18.85 -33.65
N ILE A 599 -22.59 18.17 -34.79
CA ILE A 599 -22.05 16.82 -34.90
C ILE A 599 -20.65 16.90 -34.27
N ASN A 600 -20.41 16.12 -33.23
CA ASN A 600 -19.06 15.99 -32.65
C ASN A 600 -18.10 15.50 -33.74
N LYS A 601 -17.31 16.40 -34.29
CA LYS A 601 -16.31 16.12 -35.32
C LYS A 601 -14.96 15.76 -34.68
N GLU A 602 -14.96 14.91 -33.62
CA GLU A 602 -13.72 14.40 -33.08
C GLU A 602 -13.08 13.43 -34.08
N LYS A 603 -11.79 13.63 -34.32
CA LYS A 603 -10.99 12.76 -35.18
C LYS A 603 -9.70 12.37 -34.45
N LEU A 604 -9.24 11.17 -34.72
CA LEU A 604 -7.88 10.75 -34.40
C LEU A 604 -7.00 11.12 -35.60
N TYR A 605 -6.07 12.03 -35.40
CA TYR A 605 -5.05 12.44 -36.39
C TYR A 605 -3.73 11.74 -36.08
N ILE A 606 -3.06 11.24 -37.12
CA ILE A 606 -1.78 10.53 -36.99
C ILE A 606 -0.68 11.30 -37.73
N PHE A 607 0.44 11.46 -37.04
CA PHE A 607 1.66 12.11 -37.53
C PHE A 607 2.82 11.12 -37.42
N LYS A 608 3.71 11.15 -38.42
CA LYS A 608 4.90 10.29 -38.47
C LYS A 608 6.11 11.14 -38.86
N LYS A 609 7.28 10.82 -38.26
CA LYS A 609 8.59 11.34 -38.70
C LYS A 609 9.16 10.52 -39.83
#